data_1b899973dfabacce4e14712ea99ee318
#
_entry.id   1b899973dfabacce4e14712ea99ee318
#
_cell.length_a   1.000
_cell.length_b   1.000
_cell.length_c   1.000
_cell.angle_alpha   90.00
_cell.angle_beta   90.00
_cell.angle_gamma   90.00
#
_symmetry.space_group_name_H-M   'P 1'
#
loop_
_entity.id
_entity.type
_entity.pdbx_description
1 polymer ?
#
loop_
_entity_poly.entity_id
_entity_poly.type
_entity_poly.pdbx_seq_one_letter_code
_entity_poly.pdbx_strand_id
1 'polypeptide(L)'
;MTNITECMTIEECMTIIEDKQNGLSLLSDEDMKLVYEKVGNGTFNKPLPPLPVDEEEEPKYDLKSIDFHSPTDLYYSELYMKYNKDNIKIICDKPFHYYIWDVKKLLWCNGSKAELQLHIADFLRMLYTKLNDITTLPIKNETETKKKKEITDKDLIYGCIKHLGMSKNINAICSFVIGNSKDVKFESELLNKSIYELPISNGRIINLQTLKITPRTKKHYFNTSLDVEYKPYYRKDEVVEFMMELMDNDKDKVLFLQKLFGYFMTGDISDRSIYIFHGEGLNGKSSLMKIFQSIMGSVFITSLKDDALMKKKNESSATPEIMALMTSRCSIMPESEKDEEFNSKRIKTFTGDDKIRGRHLYKDEVEFYTQSKIVLPTNWKPKIKNLDDKAFLDRLKLIPFNHRFKKDDEEGKAKVKNLQTNFLNDFFSYFCEGAQMFIKDKDLKPTKDMIIALNEYQNDNNYISDFINTYYIKITQDEYNSTHNSEKINNRIRKSTIYEKYSKLTNDPLTAREFHKECGKYLTELKTSGGVMFYICKDMNKVVVNDVVETPNTLN
;
A
#
# COMPACT_ATOMS: atom_id res chain seq x y z
N MET A 1 -23.39 41.07 -21.09
CA MET A 1 -22.49 39.94 -21.13
C MET A 1 -23.34 38.74 -21.60
N THR A 2 -23.22 38.38 -22.86
CA THR A 2 -23.86 37.19 -23.46
C THR A 2 -23.29 35.98 -22.75
N ASN A 3 -24.18 35.11 -22.30
CA ASN A 3 -23.83 33.87 -21.59
C ASN A 3 -22.88 33.04 -22.48
N ILE A 4 -21.62 33.02 -22.14
CA ILE A 4 -20.53 32.40 -22.93
C ILE A 4 -20.86 30.95 -23.28
N THR A 5 -21.68 30.28 -22.43
CA THR A 5 -22.04 28.88 -22.60
C THR A 5 -23.25 28.64 -23.50
N GLU A 6 -24.07 29.62 -23.85
CA GLU A 6 -25.28 29.40 -24.65
C GLU A 6 -25.00 29.11 -26.14
N CYS A 7 -23.83 29.55 -26.65
CA CYS A 7 -23.47 29.43 -28.06
C CYS A 7 -22.39 28.36 -28.35
N MET A 8 -21.79 27.73 -27.32
CA MET A 8 -20.66 26.78 -27.50
C MET A 8 -21.14 25.35 -27.60
N THR A 9 -20.51 24.59 -28.46
CA THR A 9 -20.66 23.11 -28.51
C THR A 9 -19.94 22.46 -27.32
N ILE A 10 -20.27 21.21 -27.04
CA ILE A 10 -19.58 20.42 -26.00
C ILE A 10 -18.09 20.24 -26.35
N GLU A 11 -17.75 20.12 -27.64
CA GLU A 11 -16.35 20.00 -28.11
C GLU A 11 -15.55 21.28 -27.84
N GLU A 12 -16.13 22.45 -28.09
CA GLU A 12 -15.52 23.74 -27.77
C GLU A 12 -15.33 23.92 -26.24
N CYS A 13 -16.31 23.49 -25.45
CA CYS A 13 -16.18 23.45 -23.99
C CYS A 13 -15.05 22.53 -23.52
N MET A 14 -14.88 21.36 -24.13
CA MET A 14 -13.79 20.41 -23.83
C MET A 14 -12.41 21.00 -24.17
N THR A 15 -12.30 21.69 -25.29
CA THR A 15 -11.04 22.37 -25.68
C THR A 15 -10.65 23.45 -24.66
N ILE A 16 -11.62 24.26 -24.20
CA ILE A 16 -11.37 25.29 -23.17
C ILE A 16 -10.92 24.68 -21.85
N ILE A 17 -11.46 23.53 -21.50
CA ILE A 17 -11.06 22.78 -20.30
C ILE A 17 -9.61 22.28 -20.42
N GLU A 18 -9.23 21.74 -21.57
CA GLU A 18 -7.86 21.33 -21.87
C GLU A 18 -6.89 22.52 -21.82
N ASP A 19 -7.31 23.66 -22.39
CA ASP A 19 -6.52 24.90 -22.37
C ASP A 19 -6.32 25.44 -20.94
N LYS A 20 -7.35 25.36 -20.07
CA LYS A 20 -7.22 25.73 -18.65
C LYS A 20 -6.25 24.79 -17.91
N GLN A 21 -6.30 23.49 -18.17
CA GLN A 21 -5.37 22.51 -17.59
C GLN A 21 -3.93 22.75 -18.03
N ASN A 22 -3.75 23.26 -19.24
CA ASN A 22 -2.44 23.62 -19.79
C ASN A 22 -1.97 25.04 -19.42
N GLY A 23 -2.76 25.79 -18.62
CA GLY A 23 -2.45 27.17 -18.22
C GLY A 23 -2.67 28.21 -19.33
N LEU A 24 -3.39 27.85 -20.40
CA LEU A 24 -3.60 28.70 -21.58
C LEU A 24 -4.95 29.46 -21.57
N SER A 25 -5.92 29.03 -20.75
CA SER A 25 -7.25 29.66 -20.71
C SER A 25 -7.27 30.91 -19.82
N LEU A 26 -7.82 32.01 -20.35
CA LEU A 26 -8.01 33.31 -19.68
C LEU A 26 -9.40 33.45 -19.01
N LEU A 27 -10.25 32.43 -19.03
CA LEU A 27 -11.58 32.47 -18.45
C LEU A 27 -11.54 32.55 -16.92
N SER A 28 -12.47 33.30 -16.35
CA SER A 28 -12.66 33.39 -14.89
C SER A 28 -13.11 32.05 -14.30
N ASP A 29 -12.93 31.86 -13.00
CA ASP A 29 -13.37 30.62 -12.33
C ASP A 29 -14.90 30.46 -12.35
N GLU A 30 -15.67 31.58 -12.40
CA GLU A 30 -17.13 31.55 -12.56
C GLU A 30 -17.55 31.13 -13.98
N ASP A 31 -16.87 31.64 -15.03
CA ASP A 31 -17.13 31.22 -16.41
C ASP A 31 -16.74 29.77 -16.63
N MET A 32 -15.64 29.34 -16.03
CA MET A 32 -15.23 27.94 -16.06
C MET A 32 -16.26 27.00 -15.39
N LYS A 33 -16.87 27.42 -14.29
CA LYS A 33 -17.94 26.64 -13.64
C LYS A 33 -19.12 26.38 -14.59
N LEU A 34 -19.53 27.40 -15.36
CA LEU A 34 -20.58 27.27 -16.38
C LEU A 34 -20.18 26.34 -17.53
N VAL A 35 -18.91 26.40 -17.99
CA VAL A 35 -18.37 25.48 -18.98
C VAL A 35 -18.42 24.04 -18.45
N TYR A 36 -18.08 23.84 -17.20
CA TYR A 36 -18.11 22.55 -16.53
C TYR A 36 -19.53 22.01 -16.36
N GLU A 37 -20.50 22.84 -15.97
CA GLU A 37 -21.90 22.43 -15.86
C GLU A 37 -22.46 22.00 -17.21
N LYS A 38 -22.11 22.65 -18.30
CA LYS A 38 -22.58 22.28 -19.64
C LYS A 38 -21.98 20.95 -20.12
N VAL A 39 -20.70 20.72 -19.89
CA VAL A 39 -20.05 19.44 -20.18
C VAL A 39 -20.58 18.33 -19.28
N GLY A 40 -20.81 18.64 -17.98
CA GLY A 40 -21.34 17.70 -16.99
C GLY A 40 -22.72 17.15 -17.33
N ASN A 41 -23.62 17.99 -17.79
CA ASN A 41 -24.99 17.59 -18.16
C ASN A 41 -25.09 16.72 -19.42
N GLY A 42 -24.00 16.61 -20.22
CA GLY A 42 -24.02 15.87 -21.49
C GLY A 42 -23.10 14.65 -21.58
N THR A 43 -22.10 14.49 -20.68
CA THR A 43 -20.99 13.56 -20.93
C THR A 43 -20.57 12.66 -19.76
N PHE A 44 -21.28 12.66 -18.63
CA PHE A 44 -20.89 11.84 -17.46
C PHE A 44 -20.79 10.33 -17.73
N ASN A 45 -21.31 9.82 -18.83
CA ASN A 45 -21.37 8.40 -19.17
C ASN A 45 -20.65 7.99 -20.47
N LYS A 46 -19.94 8.89 -21.16
CA LYS A 46 -19.11 8.44 -22.28
C LYS A 46 -17.70 8.08 -21.77
N PRO A 47 -17.26 6.83 -21.90
CA PRO A 47 -15.85 6.52 -21.69
C PRO A 47 -15.02 7.43 -22.60
N LEU A 48 -13.95 8.01 -22.07
CA LEU A 48 -12.98 8.73 -22.90
C LEU A 48 -12.60 7.82 -24.10
N PRO A 49 -12.56 8.35 -25.33
CA PRO A 49 -12.15 7.53 -26.47
C PRO A 49 -10.80 6.88 -26.14
N PRO A 50 -10.59 5.63 -26.60
CA PRO A 50 -9.28 5.03 -26.42
C PRO A 50 -8.26 6.02 -27.00
N LEU A 51 -7.22 6.34 -26.20
CA LEU A 51 -6.10 7.13 -26.73
C LEU A 51 -5.65 6.41 -28.01
N PRO A 52 -5.31 7.14 -29.09
CA PRO A 52 -4.63 6.52 -30.18
C PRO A 52 -3.47 5.75 -29.55
N VAL A 53 -3.51 4.43 -29.61
CA VAL A 53 -2.32 3.63 -29.42
C VAL A 53 -1.42 4.21 -30.49
N ASP A 54 -0.32 4.90 -30.11
CA ASP A 54 0.73 5.18 -31.06
C ASP A 54 0.91 3.84 -31.77
N GLU A 55 0.56 3.79 -33.04
CA GLU A 55 0.85 2.63 -33.87
C GLU A 55 2.38 2.51 -33.71
N GLU A 56 2.84 1.66 -32.77
CA GLU A 56 4.25 1.32 -32.71
C GLU A 56 4.53 0.90 -34.16
N GLU A 57 5.31 1.71 -34.90
CA GLU A 57 5.70 1.39 -36.27
C GLU A 57 6.04 -0.08 -36.27
N GLU A 58 5.42 -0.86 -37.17
CA GLU A 58 5.69 -2.31 -37.24
C GLU A 58 7.19 -2.51 -37.14
N PRO A 59 7.69 -3.29 -36.17
CA PRO A 59 9.12 -3.38 -35.93
C PRO A 59 9.82 -3.76 -37.24
N LYS A 60 10.70 -2.88 -37.72
CA LYS A 60 11.47 -3.09 -38.95
C LYS A 60 12.45 -4.23 -38.69
N TYR A 61 12.12 -5.41 -39.18
CA TYR A 61 13.02 -6.57 -39.10
C TYR A 61 14.06 -6.49 -40.21
N ASP A 62 15.33 -6.62 -39.88
CA ASP A 62 16.41 -6.76 -40.86
C ASP A 62 16.46 -8.21 -41.38
N LEU A 63 15.50 -8.51 -42.29
CA LEU A 63 15.34 -9.85 -42.83
C LEU A 63 16.54 -10.32 -43.66
N LYS A 64 17.29 -9.39 -44.27
CA LYS A 64 18.45 -9.73 -45.12
C LYS A 64 19.65 -10.25 -44.33
N SER A 65 19.73 -9.93 -43.04
CA SER A 65 20.81 -10.40 -42.15
C SER A 65 20.52 -11.76 -41.50
N ILE A 66 19.37 -12.37 -41.78
CA ILE A 66 18.97 -13.64 -41.15
C ILE A 66 19.70 -14.81 -41.85
N ASP A 67 20.46 -15.59 -41.08
CA ASP A 67 21.09 -16.82 -41.56
C ASP A 67 20.01 -17.92 -41.75
N PHE A 68 19.98 -18.50 -42.93
CA PHE A 68 19.13 -19.64 -43.27
C PHE A 68 19.90 -20.84 -43.83
N HIS A 69 21.24 -20.73 -43.93
CA HIS A 69 22.05 -21.82 -44.50
C HIS A 69 22.30 -22.93 -43.49
N SER A 70 22.72 -22.58 -42.26
CA SER A 70 22.94 -23.56 -41.19
C SER A 70 22.77 -22.96 -39.78
N PRO A 71 21.61 -22.35 -39.46
CA PRO A 71 21.41 -21.72 -38.17
C PRO A 71 21.37 -22.76 -37.04
N THR A 72 22.06 -22.46 -35.93
CA THR A 72 22.08 -23.28 -34.72
C THR A 72 20.95 -22.87 -33.77
N ASP A 73 20.61 -23.71 -32.78
CA ASP A 73 19.65 -23.36 -31.74
C ASP A 73 20.11 -22.14 -30.92
N LEU A 74 21.43 -21.96 -30.74
CA LEU A 74 22.00 -20.75 -30.14
C LEU A 74 21.71 -19.51 -31.00
N TYR A 75 21.96 -19.57 -32.30
CA TYR A 75 21.67 -18.49 -33.23
C TYR A 75 20.17 -18.10 -33.21
N TYR A 76 19.26 -19.07 -33.21
CA TYR A 76 17.84 -18.80 -33.08
C TYR A 76 17.49 -18.08 -31.78
N SER A 77 18.17 -18.44 -30.67
CA SER A 77 17.96 -17.76 -29.39
C SER A 77 18.47 -16.31 -29.41
N GLU A 78 19.62 -16.06 -30.03
CA GLU A 78 20.17 -14.71 -30.21
C GLU A 78 19.30 -13.85 -31.12
N LEU A 79 18.81 -14.43 -32.22
CA LEU A 79 17.88 -13.77 -33.15
C LEU A 79 16.58 -13.40 -32.44
N TYR A 80 16.01 -14.31 -31.64
CA TYR A 80 14.83 -14.01 -30.83
C TYR A 80 15.09 -12.87 -29.84
N MET A 81 16.19 -12.91 -29.09
CA MET A 81 16.58 -11.90 -28.12
C MET A 81 16.90 -10.54 -28.75
N LYS A 82 17.46 -10.51 -29.96
CA LYS A 82 17.70 -9.26 -30.70
C LYS A 82 16.45 -8.39 -30.80
N TYR A 83 15.28 -9.00 -30.99
CA TYR A 83 14.02 -8.27 -31.17
C TYR A 83 13.09 -8.28 -29.94
N ASN A 84 13.28 -9.21 -29.00
CA ASN A 84 12.32 -9.40 -27.89
C ASN A 84 12.89 -9.16 -26.50
N LYS A 85 14.20 -8.84 -26.36
CA LYS A 85 14.83 -8.66 -25.06
C LYS A 85 14.13 -7.61 -24.17
N ASP A 86 13.57 -6.56 -24.78
CA ASP A 86 12.86 -5.49 -24.07
C ASP A 86 11.38 -5.81 -23.80
N ASN A 87 10.88 -6.91 -24.36
CA ASN A 87 9.50 -7.37 -24.22
C ASN A 87 9.35 -8.57 -23.30
N ILE A 88 10.46 -9.15 -22.81
CA ILE A 88 10.45 -10.29 -21.88
C ILE A 88 11.34 -10.03 -20.66
N LYS A 89 10.96 -10.57 -19.52
CA LYS A 89 11.70 -10.54 -18.26
C LYS A 89 11.64 -11.91 -17.61
N ILE A 90 12.78 -12.61 -17.54
CA ILE A 90 12.87 -13.94 -16.95
C ILE A 90 13.40 -13.81 -15.53
N ILE A 91 12.59 -14.19 -14.55
CA ILE A 91 12.88 -14.01 -13.14
C ILE A 91 13.68 -15.19 -12.59
N CYS A 92 13.18 -16.40 -12.79
CA CYS A 92 13.85 -17.62 -12.36
C CYS A 92 13.51 -18.81 -13.27
N ASP A 93 14.36 -19.84 -13.21
CA ASP A 93 14.22 -21.07 -14.00
C ASP A 93 13.49 -22.18 -13.23
N LYS A 94 13.65 -22.22 -11.89
CA LYS A 94 13.07 -23.28 -11.04
C LYS A 94 12.51 -22.69 -9.74
N PRO A 95 11.19 -22.62 -9.57
CA PRO A 95 10.16 -22.83 -10.59
C PRO A 95 10.24 -21.74 -11.67
N PHE A 96 9.91 -22.12 -12.92
CA PHE A 96 10.01 -21.17 -14.02
C PHE A 96 9.03 -20.02 -13.85
N HIS A 97 9.54 -18.79 -13.99
CA HIS A 97 8.76 -17.57 -13.83
C HIS A 97 9.30 -16.49 -14.76
N TYR A 98 8.42 -15.91 -15.59
CA TYR A 98 8.76 -14.83 -16.49
C TYR A 98 7.57 -13.91 -16.73
N TYR A 99 7.85 -12.71 -17.24
CA TYR A 99 6.87 -11.76 -17.72
C TYR A 99 7.11 -11.46 -19.20
N ILE A 100 6.00 -11.24 -19.92
CA ILE A 100 5.99 -10.78 -21.30
C ILE A 100 5.11 -9.54 -21.42
N TRP A 101 5.55 -8.56 -22.21
CA TRP A 101 4.75 -7.39 -22.52
C TRP A 101 3.63 -7.77 -23.50
N ASP A 102 2.39 -7.65 -23.06
CA ASP A 102 1.19 -7.86 -23.89
C ASP A 102 0.76 -6.51 -24.48
N VAL A 103 0.96 -6.34 -25.77
CA VAL A 103 0.66 -5.10 -26.50
C VAL A 103 -0.85 -4.79 -26.52
N LYS A 104 -1.73 -5.81 -26.46
CA LYS A 104 -3.18 -5.61 -26.45
C LYS A 104 -3.68 -5.13 -25.10
N LYS A 105 -3.11 -5.67 -24.01
CA LYS A 105 -3.46 -5.31 -22.64
C LYS A 105 -2.65 -4.10 -22.15
N LEU A 106 -1.54 -3.80 -22.82
CA LEU A 106 -0.54 -2.82 -22.39
C LEU A 106 -0.04 -3.12 -20.95
N LEU A 107 0.24 -4.41 -20.66
CA LEU A 107 0.64 -4.92 -19.35
C LEU A 107 1.75 -5.96 -19.47
N TRP A 108 2.54 -6.05 -18.43
CA TRP A 108 3.48 -7.16 -18.22
C TRP A 108 2.72 -8.37 -17.69
N CYS A 109 2.49 -9.37 -18.52
CA CYS A 109 1.74 -10.56 -18.17
C CYS A 109 2.69 -11.67 -17.72
N ASN A 110 2.37 -12.33 -16.61
CA ASN A 110 3.05 -13.54 -16.18
C ASN A 110 2.62 -14.71 -17.08
N GLY A 111 3.57 -15.60 -17.43
CA GLY A 111 3.30 -16.74 -18.29
C GLY A 111 4.02 -18.01 -17.87
N SER A 112 3.59 -19.12 -18.46
CA SER A 112 4.20 -20.43 -18.28
C SER A 112 5.37 -20.66 -19.26
N LYS A 113 6.22 -21.66 -18.97
CA LYS A 113 7.30 -22.05 -19.89
C LYS A 113 6.79 -22.47 -21.26
N ALA A 114 5.61 -23.12 -21.31
CA ALA A 114 4.98 -23.54 -22.57
C ALA A 114 4.56 -22.34 -23.42
N GLU A 115 4.03 -21.29 -22.80
CA GLU A 115 3.68 -20.05 -23.50
C GLU A 115 4.92 -19.33 -24.04
N LEU A 116 6.03 -19.29 -23.30
CA LEU A 116 7.28 -18.76 -23.81
C LEU A 116 7.80 -19.56 -25.00
N GLN A 117 7.76 -20.89 -24.93
CA GLN A 117 8.15 -21.77 -26.03
C GLN A 117 7.32 -21.50 -27.30
N LEU A 118 6.00 -21.36 -27.14
CA LEU A 118 5.09 -21.03 -28.24
C LEU A 118 5.41 -19.65 -28.83
N HIS A 119 5.61 -18.64 -27.97
CA HIS A 119 5.96 -17.29 -28.42
C HIS A 119 7.29 -17.26 -29.19
N ILE A 120 8.32 -18.00 -28.73
CA ILE A 120 9.59 -18.14 -29.44
C ILE A 120 9.38 -18.79 -30.82
N ALA A 121 8.62 -19.89 -30.87
CA ALA A 121 8.35 -20.61 -32.10
C ALA A 121 7.60 -19.74 -33.14
N ASP A 122 6.52 -19.10 -32.71
CA ASP A 122 5.67 -18.28 -33.57
C ASP A 122 6.42 -17.05 -34.10
N PHE A 123 7.19 -16.38 -33.23
CA PHE A 123 7.98 -15.22 -33.60
C PHE A 123 9.06 -15.60 -34.66
N LEU A 124 9.85 -16.62 -34.40
CA LEU A 124 10.92 -17.04 -35.31
C LEU A 124 10.34 -17.55 -36.62
N ARG A 125 9.27 -18.35 -36.58
CA ARG A 125 8.57 -18.84 -37.80
C ARG A 125 8.05 -17.68 -38.62
N MET A 126 7.46 -16.67 -38.01
CA MET A 126 7.00 -15.47 -38.69
C MET A 126 8.16 -14.76 -39.41
N LEU A 127 9.33 -14.59 -38.77
CA LEU A 127 10.49 -13.98 -39.41
C LEU A 127 10.95 -14.77 -40.66
N TYR A 128 11.08 -16.11 -40.56
CA TYR A 128 11.49 -16.95 -41.66
C TYR A 128 10.42 -17.02 -42.76
N THR A 129 9.14 -16.93 -42.43
CA THR A 129 8.08 -16.83 -43.42
C THR A 129 8.18 -15.51 -44.19
N LYS A 130 8.32 -14.38 -43.50
CA LYS A 130 8.56 -13.08 -44.15
C LYS A 130 9.84 -13.09 -45.02
N LEU A 131 10.91 -13.75 -44.56
CA LEU A 131 12.12 -13.92 -45.35
C LEU A 131 11.88 -14.74 -46.63
N ASN A 132 11.13 -15.84 -46.52
CA ASN A 132 10.76 -16.68 -47.67
C ASN A 132 9.94 -15.89 -48.73
N ASP A 133 9.08 -14.97 -48.29
CA ASP A 133 8.22 -14.17 -49.18
C ASP A 133 9.05 -13.17 -50.01
N ILE A 134 10.14 -12.62 -49.46
CA ILE A 134 11.02 -11.66 -50.15
C ILE A 134 12.13 -12.33 -50.95
N THR A 135 12.39 -13.63 -50.73
CA THR A 135 13.43 -14.38 -51.44
C THR A 135 12.95 -14.72 -52.83
N THR A 136 13.63 -14.22 -53.87
CA THR A 136 13.32 -14.49 -55.27
C THR A 136 13.75 -15.92 -55.66
N LEU A 137 12.95 -16.60 -56.47
CA LEU A 137 13.38 -17.84 -57.10
C LEU A 137 14.50 -17.54 -58.10
N PRO A 138 15.56 -18.36 -58.18
CA PRO A 138 16.51 -18.23 -59.26
C PRO A 138 15.77 -18.39 -60.61
N ILE A 139 16.06 -17.49 -61.55
CA ILE A 139 15.51 -17.57 -62.92
C ILE A 139 16.05 -18.87 -63.51
N LYS A 140 15.17 -19.85 -63.79
CA LYS A 140 15.54 -21.07 -64.48
C LYS A 140 15.94 -20.72 -65.93
N ASN A 141 17.23 -20.78 -66.24
CA ASN A 141 17.65 -20.84 -67.62
C ASN A 141 17.26 -22.21 -68.16
N GLU A 142 16.45 -22.23 -69.25
CA GLU A 142 15.78 -23.41 -69.82
C GLU A 142 16.71 -24.44 -70.51
N THR A 143 17.98 -24.46 -70.21
CA THR A 143 18.91 -25.40 -70.79
C THR A 143 19.81 -26.03 -69.71
N GLU A 144 19.26 -27.04 -69.02
CA GLU A 144 20.13 -28.08 -68.46
C GLU A 144 19.38 -29.38 -68.15
N THR A 145 19.81 -30.43 -68.84
CA THR A 145 19.48 -31.83 -68.67
C THR A 145 19.81 -32.35 -67.28
N LYS A 146 18.86 -33.13 -66.70
CA LYS A 146 18.95 -34.06 -65.56
C LYS A 146 20.25 -34.01 -64.75
N LYS A 147 20.42 -33.07 -63.84
CA LYS A 147 21.39 -33.12 -62.74
C LYS A 147 20.66 -32.91 -61.40
N LYS A 148 21.20 -33.48 -60.31
CA LYS A 148 20.71 -33.43 -58.95
C LYS A 148 19.94 -32.13 -58.66
N LYS A 149 18.74 -32.26 -58.07
CA LYS A 149 17.90 -31.13 -57.68
C LYS A 149 18.75 -30.18 -56.83
N GLU A 150 19.16 -29.04 -57.38
CA GLU A 150 19.86 -28.00 -56.62
C GLU A 150 18.93 -27.50 -55.54
N ILE A 151 19.42 -27.51 -54.26
CA ILE A 151 18.69 -27.01 -53.13
C ILE A 151 18.63 -25.48 -53.28
N THR A 152 17.44 -24.94 -53.37
CA THR A 152 17.22 -23.50 -53.48
C THR A 152 17.24 -22.84 -52.09
N ASP A 153 17.49 -21.51 -52.04
CA ASP A 153 17.37 -20.73 -50.78
C ASP A 153 16.00 -20.91 -50.14
N LYS A 154 14.93 -21.01 -50.92
CA LYS A 154 13.58 -21.29 -50.40
C LYS A 154 13.46 -22.68 -49.75
N ASP A 155 14.15 -23.69 -50.29
CA ASP A 155 14.17 -25.03 -49.68
C ASP A 155 14.89 -24.98 -48.31
N LEU A 156 15.97 -24.19 -48.19
CA LEU A 156 16.71 -23.99 -46.94
C LEU A 156 15.87 -23.22 -45.91
N ILE A 157 15.23 -22.13 -46.34
CA ILE A 157 14.32 -21.35 -45.46
C ILE A 157 13.15 -22.21 -44.96
N TYR A 158 12.57 -23.02 -45.86
CA TYR A 158 11.52 -23.97 -45.49
C TYR A 158 12.01 -25.02 -44.50
N GLY A 159 13.26 -25.46 -44.62
CA GLY A 159 13.95 -26.33 -43.68
C GLY A 159 14.03 -25.70 -42.28
N CYS A 160 14.38 -24.39 -42.18
CA CYS A 160 14.37 -23.63 -40.95
C CYS A 160 12.96 -23.54 -40.32
N ILE A 161 11.94 -23.23 -41.12
CA ILE A 161 10.53 -23.18 -40.64
C ILE A 161 10.11 -24.54 -40.06
N LYS A 162 10.47 -25.63 -40.71
CA LYS A 162 10.21 -27.01 -40.27
C LYS A 162 10.95 -27.31 -38.95
N HIS A 163 12.23 -26.92 -38.84
CA HIS A 163 13.03 -27.06 -37.62
C HIS A 163 12.35 -26.37 -36.44
N LEU A 164 11.86 -25.15 -36.60
CA LEU A 164 11.15 -24.35 -35.61
C LEU A 164 9.73 -24.89 -35.30
N GLY A 165 9.21 -25.84 -36.06
CA GLY A 165 7.99 -26.57 -35.77
C GLY A 165 8.18 -27.77 -34.85
N MET A 166 9.42 -28.17 -34.54
CA MET A 166 9.71 -29.36 -33.72
C MET A 166 9.89 -28.99 -32.26
N SER A 167 9.09 -29.59 -31.36
CA SER A 167 9.13 -29.33 -29.91
C SER A 167 10.51 -29.52 -29.31
N LYS A 168 11.31 -30.50 -29.74
CA LYS A 168 12.67 -30.74 -29.25
C LYS A 168 13.58 -29.52 -29.50
N ASN A 169 13.52 -28.94 -30.68
CA ASN A 169 14.37 -27.81 -31.06
C ASN A 169 13.94 -26.54 -30.34
N ILE A 170 12.63 -26.29 -30.23
CA ILE A 170 12.11 -25.15 -29.46
C ILE A 170 12.49 -25.25 -27.97
N ASN A 171 12.51 -26.45 -27.40
CA ASN A 171 13.00 -26.67 -26.04
C ASN A 171 14.48 -26.27 -25.87
N ALA A 172 15.33 -26.61 -26.81
CA ALA A 172 16.74 -26.25 -26.81
C ALA A 172 16.93 -24.73 -26.94
N ILE A 173 16.26 -24.10 -27.93
CA ILE A 173 16.28 -22.64 -28.12
C ILE A 173 15.78 -21.91 -26.86
N CYS A 174 14.66 -22.34 -26.28
CA CYS A 174 14.11 -21.76 -25.06
C CYS A 174 15.09 -21.86 -23.88
N SER A 175 15.84 -22.94 -23.76
CA SER A 175 16.85 -23.10 -22.72
C SER A 175 17.99 -22.09 -22.84
N PHE A 176 18.44 -21.76 -24.05
CA PHE A 176 19.40 -20.69 -24.31
C PHE A 176 18.82 -19.31 -23.98
N VAL A 177 17.57 -19.02 -24.39
CA VAL A 177 16.87 -17.77 -24.05
C VAL A 177 16.82 -17.59 -22.53
N ILE A 178 16.44 -18.63 -21.77
CA ILE A 178 16.36 -18.59 -20.30
C ILE A 178 17.75 -18.35 -19.69
N GLY A 179 18.79 -19.03 -20.20
CA GLY A 179 20.15 -18.91 -19.67
C GLY A 179 20.74 -17.50 -19.79
N ASN A 180 20.41 -16.80 -20.87
CA ASN A 180 21.00 -15.51 -21.24
C ASN A 180 20.19 -14.28 -20.77
N SER A 181 19.02 -14.44 -20.14
CA SER A 181 18.06 -13.34 -19.98
C SER A 181 17.51 -13.16 -18.58
N LYS A 182 18.20 -13.66 -17.52
CA LYS A 182 17.70 -13.58 -16.14
C LYS A 182 17.72 -12.13 -15.62
N ASP A 183 16.55 -11.65 -15.20
CA ASP A 183 16.36 -10.35 -14.56
C ASP A 183 15.68 -10.54 -13.20
N VAL A 184 16.44 -11.10 -12.25
CA VAL A 184 15.95 -11.48 -10.91
C VAL A 184 15.43 -10.30 -10.08
N LYS A 185 15.79 -9.08 -10.46
CA LYS A 185 15.42 -7.86 -9.75
C LYS A 185 14.16 -7.19 -10.29
N PHE A 186 13.65 -7.65 -11.41
CA PHE A 186 12.51 -7.02 -12.07
C PHE A 186 11.30 -6.87 -11.14
N GLU A 187 10.91 -7.93 -10.42
CA GLU A 187 9.77 -7.88 -9.49
C GLU A 187 10.03 -6.98 -8.28
N SER A 188 11.23 -7.07 -7.71
CA SER A 188 11.56 -6.37 -6.47
C SER A 188 11.85 -4.88 -6.66
N GLU A 189 12.36 -4.48 -7.83
CA GLU A 189 12.84 -3.11 -8.08
C GLU A 189 12.01 -2.33 -9.11
N LEU A 190 11.33 -3.00 -10.05
CA LEU A 190 10.66 -2.33 -11.17
C LEU A 190 9.15 -2.56 -11.21
N LEU A 191 8.69 -3.80 -11.01
CA LEU A 191 7.29 -4.16 -11.22
C LEU A 191 6.35 -3.48 -10.22
N ASN A 192 5.42 -2.66 -10.71
CA ASN A 192 4.48 -1.86 -9.91
C ASN A 192 5.16 -0.87 -8.93
N LYS A 193 6.41 -0.44 -9.22
CA LYS A 193 7.22 0.38 -8.29
C LYS A 193 7.16 1.88 -8.52
N SER A 194 6.44 2.35 -9.54
CA SER A 194 6.26 3.81 -9.72
C SER A 194 5.66 4.44 -8.47
N ILE A 195 6.28 5.52 -7.96
CA ILE A 195 5.87 6.14 -6.69
C ILE A 195 4.56 6.92 -6.87
N TYR A 196 4.43 7.65 -7.98
CA TYR A 196 3.31 8.58 -8.19
C TYR A 196 2.45 8.26 -9.40
N GLU A 197 2.68 7.15 -10.07
CA GLU A 197 1.87 6.74 -11.21
C GLU A 197 1.00 5.53 -10.87
N LEU A 198 -0.21 5.53 -11.44
CA LEU A 198 -1.17 4.44 -11.33
C LEU A 198 -1.67 4.03 -12.72
N PRO A 199 -1.71 2.73 -13.00
CA PRO A 199 -2.32 2.20 -14.21
C PRO A 199 -3.84 2.20 -14.02
N ILE A 200 -4.54 2.98 -14.84
CA ILE A 200 -6.00 3.07 -14.84
C ILE A 200 -6.60 2.36 -16.06
N SER A 201 -7.92 2.33 -16.15
CA SER A 201 -8.64 1.68 -17.25
C SER A 201 -8.20 2.20 -18.64
N ASN A 202 -8.59 1.48 -19.68
CA ASN A 202 -8.35 1.84 -21.08
C ASN A 202 -6.88 2.05 -21.49
N GLY A 203 -5.94 1.30 -20.86
CA GLY A 203 -4.52 1.37 -21.22
C GLY A 203 -3.83 2.69 -20.85
N ARG A 204 -4.29 3.37 -19.83
CA ARG A 204 -3.80 4.69 -19.42
C ARG A 204 -3.03 4.64 -18.09
N ILE A 205 -2.24 5.70 -17.88
CA ILE A 205 -1.55 6.00 -16.61
C ILE A 205 -2.02 7.36 -16.15
N ILE A 206 -2.30 7.49 -14.85
CA ILE A 206 -2.44 8.79 -14.20
C ILE A 206 -1.19 9.09 -13.37
N ASN A 207 -0.66 10.30 -13.50
CA ASN A 207 0.39 10.80 -12.62
C ASN A 207 -0.26 11.59 -11.47
N LEU A 208 -0.12 11.11 -10.23
CA LEU A 208 -0.76 11.68 -9.04
C LEU A 208 -0.22 13.06 -8.63
N GLN A 209 0.95 13.48 -9.12
CA GLN A 209 1.49 14.82 -8.86
C GLN A 209 0.82 15.87 -9.72
N THR A 210 0.60 15.55 -11.00
CA THR A 210 0.12 16.48 -12.02
C THR A 210 -1.32 16.24 -12.43
N LEU A 211 -1.90 15.10 -12.05
CA LEU A 211 -3.19 14.56 -12.49
C LEU A 211 -3.28 14.37 -14.02
N LYS A 212 -2.14 14.41 -14.70
CA LYS A 212 -2.07 14.21 -16.15
C LYS A 212 -2.24 12.72 -16.48
N ILE A 213 -3.03 12.46 -17.52
CA ILE A 213 -3.26 11.12 -18.05
C ILE A 213 -2.45 10.94 -19.32
N THR A 214 -1.74 9.81 -19.43
CA THR A 214 -0.92 9.45 -20.59
C THR A 214 -1.16 7.99 -20.99
N PRO A 215 -0.83 7.57 -22.23
CA PRO A 215 -0.83 6.18 -22.62
C PRO A 215 0.11 5.35 -21.77
N ARG A 216 -0.31 4.13 -21.41
CA ARG A 216 0.54 3.16 -20.72
C ARG A 216 1.49 2.50 -21.72
N THR A 217 2.76 2.42 -21.36
CA THR A 217 3.82 1.79 -22.16
C THR A 217 4.56 0.73 -21.34
N LYS A 218 5.37 -0.10 -21.98
CA LYS A 218 6.18 -1.14 -21.32
C LYS A 218 7.17 -0.58 -20.26
N LYS A 219 7.58 0.69 -20.40
CA LYS A 219 8.52 1.36 -19.49
C LYS A 219 7.91 1.69 -18.11
N HIS A 220 6.58 1.66 -17.98
CA HIS A 220 5.90 1.88 -16.70
C HIS A 220 5.91 0.63 -15.79
N TYR A 221 6.23 -0.55 -16.33
CA TYR A 221 6.39 -1.81 -15.60
C TYR A 221 5.18 -2.21 -14.72
N PHE A 222 3.98 -2.07 -15.24
CA PHE A 222 2.76 -2.53 -14.56
C PHE A 222 2.29 -3.89 -15.08
N ASN A 223 1.87 -4.78 -14.16
CA ASN A 223 1.25 -6.06 -14.47
C ASN A 223 -0.25 -6.09 -14.16
N THR A 224 -0.79 -4.97 -13.72
CA THR A 224 -2.21 -4.81 -13.38
C THR A 224 -2.73 -3.48 -13.88
N SER A 225 -4.04 -3.33 -13.93
CA SER A 225 -4.74 -2.09 -14.21
C SER A 225 -5.90 -1.92 -13.23
N LEU A 226 -6.10 -0.73 -12.72
CA LEU A 226 -7.27 -0.38 -11.93
C LEU A 226 -8.47 -0.25 -12.87
N ASP A 227 -9.63 -0.72 -12.43
CA ASP A 227 -10.88 -0.60 -13.18
C ASP A 227 -11.61 0.70 -12.82
N VAL A 228 -10.88 1.81 -12.90
CA VAL A 228 -11.39 3.15 -12.62
C VAL A 228 -10.84 4.16 -13.63
N GLU A 229 -11.58 5.25 -13.80
CA GLU A 229 -11.22 6.39 -14.61
C GLU A 229 -11.11 7.64 -13.73
N TYR A 230 -10.07 8.43 -13.97
CA TYR A 230 -10.00 9.77 -13.39
C TYR A 230 -10.91 10.71 -14.14
N LYS A 231 -11.75 11.41 -13.40
CA LYS A 231 -12.66 12.44 -13.92
C LYS A 231 -12.30 13.78 -13.27
N PRO A 232 -11.83 14.77 -14.04
CA PRO A 232 -11.58 16.10 -13.49
C PRO A 232 -12.86 16.76 -12.97
N TYR A 233 -14.02 16.36 -13.51
CA TYR A 233 -15.37 16.74 -13.06
C TYR A 233 -16.12 15.49 -12.64
N TYR A 234 -16.43 15.40 -11.38
CA TYR A 234 -17.09 14.26 -10.76
C TYR A 234 -18.14 14.74 -9.75
N ARG A 235 -18.96 13.83 -9.29
CA ARG A 235 -19.99 14.10 -8.28
C ARG A 235 -19.35 14.35 -6.92
N LYS A 236 -18.67 15.52 -6.80
CA LYS A 236 -17.86 15.86 -5.62
C LYS A 236 -18.72 16.08 -4.40
N ASP A 237 -19.87 16.71 -4.56
CA ASP A 237 -20.73 17.08 -3.44
C ASP A 237 -21.26 15.82 -2.72
N GLU A 238 -21.66 14.79 -3.45
CA GLU A 238 -22.12 13.51 -2.88
C GLU A 238 -21.01 12.75 -2.17
N VAL A 239 -19.78 12.78 -2.73
CA VAL A 239 -18.61 12.18 -2.08
C VAL A 239 -18.27 12.93 -0.80
N VAL A 240 -18.23 14.27 -0.84
CA VAL A 240 -17.93 15.11 0.31
C VAL A 240 -19.03 14.97 1.38
N GLU A 241 -20.31 14.93 1.00
CA GLU A 241 -21.42 14.70 1.93
C GLU A 241 -21.24 13.40 2.71
N PHE A 242 -20.92 12.30 2.03
CA PHE A 242 -20.63 11.03 2.70
C PHE A 242 -19.43 11.13 3.65
N MET A 243 -18.34 11.78 3.23
CA MET A 243 -17.15 11.96 4.06
C MET A 243 -17.42 12.86 5.27
N MET A 244 -18.26 13.89 5.11
CA MET A 244 -18.70 14.78 6.19
C MET A 244 -19.57 14.04 7.21
N GLU A 245 -20.54 13.24 6.74
CA GLU A 245 -21.38 12.39 7.59
C GLU A 245 -20.51 11.41 8.41
N LEU A 246 -19.53 10.76 7.74
CA LEU A 246 -18.63 9.81 8.36
C LEU A 246 -17.77 10.42 9.48
N MET A 247 -17.45 11.71 9.40
CA MET A 247 -16.58 12.44 10.33
C MET A 247 -17.33 13.46 11.20
N ASP A 248 -18.64 13.27 11.44
CA ASP A 248 -19.47 14.16 12.27
C ASP A 248 -19.39 15.63 11.83
N ASN A 249 -19.32 15.89 10.52
CA ASN A 249 -19.19 17.20 9.89
C ASN A 249 -17.89 17.96 10.23
N ASP A 250 -16.85 17.27 10.69
CA ASP A 250 -15.53 17.83 10.94
C ASP A 250 -14.74 17.96 9.64
N LYS A 251 -14.66 19.18 9.11
CA LYS A 251 -13.95 19.48 7.85
C LYS A 251 -12.46 19.15 7.89
N ASP A 252 -11.82 19.33 9.04
CA ASP A 252 -10.38 19.07 9.19
C ASP A 252 -10.09 17.56 9.10
N LYS A 253 -10.95 16.74 9.72
CA LYS A 253 -10.87 15.27 9.60
C LYS A 253 -11.16 14.80 8.18
N VAL A 254 -12.15 15.39 7.51
CA VAL A 254 -12.48 15.07 6.11
C VAL A 254 -11.30 15.38 5.20
N LEU A 255 -10.70 16.57 5.32
CA LEU A 255 -9.50 16.95 4.57
C LEU A 255 -8.31 16.04 4.86
N PHE A 256 -8.11 15.70 6.14
CA PHE A 256 -7.08 14.74 6.53
C PHE A 256 -7.29 13.38 5.88
N LEU A 257 -8.51 12.84 5.90
CA LEU A 257 -8.82 11.55 5.26
C LEU A 257 -8.67 11.61 3.73
N GLN A 258 -9.05 12.71 3.08
CA GLN A 258 -8.83 12.89 1.64
C GLN A 258 -7.34 12.79 1.32
N LYS A 259 -6.48 13.52 2.03
CA LYS A 259 -5.02 13.44 1.89
C LYS A 259 -4.48 12.05 2.22
N LEU A 260 -4.98 11.42 3.28
CA LEU A 260 -4.55 10.10 3.73
C LEU A 260 -4.84 9.01 2.69
N PHE A 261 -6.05 8.96 2.16
CA PHE A 261 -6.41 7.99 1.12
C PHE A 261 -5.64 8.28 -0.18
N GLY A 262 -5.42 9.55 -0.50
CA GLY A 262 -4.53 9.96 -1.58
C GLY A 262 -3.09 9.46 -1.37
N TYR A 263 -2.55 9.61 -0.17
CA TYR A 263 -1.24 9.07 0.21
C TYR A 263 -1.19 7.54 0.07
N PHE A 264 -2.25 6.84 0.49
CA PHE A 264 -2.33 5.39 0.34
C PHE A 264 -2.26 4.92 -1.12
N MET A 265 -2.70 5.74 -2.07
CA MET A 265 -2.57 5.44 -3.49
C MET A 265 -1.14 5.59 -4.03
N THR A 266 -0.26 6.34 -3.36
CA THR A 266 1.14 6.52 -3.79
C THR A 266 2.02 5.34 -3.40
N GLY A 267 3.24 5.27 -3.94
CA GLY A 267 4.32 4.41 -3.46
C GLY A 267 5.20 5.09 -2.38
N ASP A 268 4.85 6.31 -1.96
CA ASP A 268 5.58 7.08 -0.95
C ASP A 268 5.34 6.49 0.46
N ILE A 269 6.39 6.32 1.26
CA ILE A 269 6.33 5.81 2.63
C ILE A 269 6.94 6.80 3.65
N SER A 270 7.09 8.06 3.25
CA SER A 270 7.81 9.07 4.05
C SER A 270 7.18 9.35 5.42
N ASP A 271 5.87 9.13 5.59
CA ASP A 271 5.18 9.35 6.88
C ASP A 271 5.49 8.28 7.95
N ARG A 272 5.96 7.09 7.55
CA ARG A 272 6.42 6.01 8.43
C ARG A 272 5.45 5.58 9.53
N SER A 273 4.15 5.76 9.33
CA SER A 273 3.12 5.52 10.34
C SER A 273 2.31 4.25 10.10
N ILE A 274 1.73 3.70 11.19
CA ILE A 274 0.58 2.80 11.16
C ILE A 274 -0.68 3.62 11.46
N TYR A 275 -1.75 3.40 10.70
CA TYR A 275 -3.00 4.14 10.78
C TYR A 275 -4.07 3.28 11.44
N ILE A 276 -4.47 3.65 12.64
CA ILE A 276 -5.46 2.91 13.45
C ILE A 276 -6.81 3.59 13.28
N PHE A 277 -7.73 2.95 12.54
CA PHE A 277 -9.11 3.42 12.37
C PHE A 277 -9.96 2.83 13.49
N HIS A 278 -10.20 3.62 14.54
CA HIS A 278 -10.88 3.17 15.75
C HIS A 278 -12.34 3.64 15.83
N GLY A 279 -13.23 2.75 16.29
CA GLY A 279 -14.65 3.09 16.58
C GLY A 279 -15.48 1.83 16.89
N GLU A 280 -16.53 1.99 17.71
CA GLU A 280 -17.28 0.92 18.37
C GLU A 280 -18.25 0.11 17.47
N GLY A 281 -18.13 0.19 16.14
CA GLY A 281 -19.01 -0.47 15.18
C GLY A 281 -20.09 0.45 14.62
N LEU A 282 -20.66 0.06 13.46
CA LEU A 282 -21.64 0.85 12.71
C LEU A 282 -21.22 2.31 12.43
N ASN A 283 -19.93 2.53 12.21
CA ASN A 283 -19.32 3.86 12.05
C ASN A 283 -18.72 4.09 10.66
N GLY A 284 -19.05 3.25 9.68
CA GLY A 284 -18.68 3.43 8.29
C GLY A 284 -17.24 3.09 7.92
N LYS A 285 -16.33 2.75 8.87
CA LYS A 285 -14.94 2.30 8.59
C LYS A 285 -14.87 1.27 7.47
N SER A 286 -15.60 0.17 7.64
CA SER A 286 -15.59 -0.95 6.68
C SER A 286 -16.17 -0.54 5.32
N SER A 287 -17.14 0.38 5.29
CA SER A 287 -17.72 0.89 4.04
C SER A 287 -16.70 1.70 3.25
N LEU A 288 -16.01 2.63 3.91
CA LEU A 288 -14.94 3.43 3.30
C LEU A 288 -13.78 2.57 2.81
N MET A 289 -13.35 1.60 3.63
CA MET A 289 -12.28 0.67 3.25
C MET A 289 -12.67 -0.20 2.04
N LYS A 290 -13.93 -0.65 1.96
CA LYS A 290 -14.43 -1.41 0.79
C LYS A 290 -14.42 -0.58 -0.49
N ILE A 291 -14.83 0.71 -0.43
CA ILE A 291 -14.73 1.63 -1.57
C ILE A 291 -13.28 1.70 -2.03
N PHE A 292 -12.35 1.93 -1.10
CA PHE A 292 -10.93 2.05 -1.42
C PHE A 292 -10.34 0.75 -1.98
N GLN A 293 -10.71 -0.40 -1.42
CA GLN A 293 -10.30 -1.72 -1.93
C GLN A 293 -10.82 -1.97 -3.35
N SER A 294 -12.07 -1.58 -3.63
CA SER A 294 -12.67 -1.71 -4.97
C SER A 294 -11.96 -0.83 -6.01
N ILE A 295 -11.50 0.36 -5.61
CA ILE A 295 -10.73 1.26 -6.47
C ILE A 295 -9.34 0.69 -6.76
N MET A 296 -8.59 0.30 -5.73
CA MET A 296 -7.17 -0.03 -5.83
C MET A 296 -6.90 -1.49 -6.24
N GLY A 297 -7.87 -2.37 -6.11
CA GLY A 297 -7.74 -3.78 -6.48
C GLY A 297 -6.75 -4.56 -5.60
N SER A 298 -6.70 -5.88 -5.82
CA SER A 298 -5.94 -6.82 -4.97
C SER A 298 -4.43 -6.77 -5.13
N VAL A 299 -3.91 -6.14 -6.18
CA VAL A 299 -2.45 -6.00 -6.38
C VAL A 299 -1.89 -4.87 -5.53
N PHE A 300 -2.61 -3.74 -5.44
CA PHE A 300 -2.16 -2.58 -4.68
C PHE A 300 -2.66 -2.59 -3.23
N ILE A 301 -3.70 -3.38 -2.92
CA ILE A 301 -4.15 -3.58 -1.55
C ILE A 301 -4.03 -5.05 -1.18
N THR A 302 -3.37 -5.33 -0.06
CA THR A 302 -3.26 -6.67 0.49
C THR A 302 -3.83 -6.73 1.91
N SER A 303 -4.23 -7.92 2.33
CA SER A 303 -4.56 -8.16 3.74
C SER A 303 -3.35 -8.78 4.42
N LEU A 304 -2.97 -8.24 5.56
CA LEU A 304 -2.02 -8.88 6.46
C LEU A 304 -2.76 -9.90 7.34
N LYS A 305 -2.03 -10.85 7.91
CA LYS A 305 -2.59 -11.74 8.94
C LYS A 305 -2.73 -11.00 10.26
N ASP A 306 -3.64 -11.46 11.11
CA ASP A 306 -3.99 -10.88 12.40
C ASP A 306 -2.77 -10.60 13.26
N ASP A 307 -1.82 -11.52 13.20
CA ASP A 307 -0.62 -11.53 14.04
C ASP A 307 0.62 -10.89 13.40
N ALA A 308 0.49 -10.28 12.21
CA ALA A 308 1.64 -9.70 11.50
C ALA A 308 2.36 -8.61 12.31
N LEU A 309 1.60 -7.80 13.06
CA LEU A 309 2.11 -6.71 13.88
C LEU A 309 1.91 -6.92 15.39
N MET A 310 1.28 -8.03 15.79
CA MET A 310 1.03 -8.35 17.18
C MET A 310 2.13 -9.26 17.75
N LYS A 311 2.28 -9.30 19.06
CA LYS A 311 3.17 -10.23 19.74
C LYS A 311 2.61 -11.64 19.67
N LYS A 312 3.45 -12.59 19.30
CA LYS A 312 3.13 -14.03 19.28
C LYS A 312 3.84 -14.77 20.40
N LYS A 313 3.22 -15.83 20.89
CA LYS A 313 3.89 -16.78 21.80
C LYS A 313 4.94 -17.63 21.06
N ASN A 314 4.75 -17.91 19.77
CA ASN A 314 5.69 -18.68 18.94
C ASN A 314 5.91 -17.97 17.59
N GLU A 315 7.15 -17.64 17.25
CA GLU A 315 7.51 -17.07 15.95
C GLU A 315 7.70 -18.20 14.91
N SER A 316 6.91 -18.19 13.84
CA SER A 316 7.13 -19.08 12.69
C SER A 316 8.10 -18.45 11.70
N SER A 317 8.96 -19.25 11.06
CA SER A 317 10.04 -18.79 10.17
C SER A 317 9.61 -18.47 8.75
N ALA A 318 8.40 -18.83 8.30
CA ALA A 318 7.91 -18.55 6.96
C ALA A 318 6.77 -17.53 7.01
N THR A 319 6.91 -16.45 6.24
CA THR A 319 5.97 -15.33 6.21
C THR A 319 5.61 -14.97 4.75
N PRO A 320 4.87 -15.85 4.03
CA PRO A 320 4.45 -15.58 2.64
C PRO A 320 3.67 -14.26 2.49
N GLU A 321 2.93 -13.86 3.53
CA GLU A 321 2.17 -12.62 3.59
C GLU A 321 3.06 -11.36 3.53
N ILE A 322 4.31 -11.44 4.00
CA ILE A 322 5.28 -10.34 3.88
C ILE A 322 5.62 -10.07 2.41
N MET A 323 5.61 -11.10 1.56
CA MET A 323 5.88 -10.94 0.13
C MET A 323 4.81 -10.09 -0.58
N ALA A 324 3.59 -10.05 -0.06
CA ALA A 324 2.55 -9.18 -0.60
C ALA A 324 2.84 -7.68 -0.38
N LEU A 325 3.67 -7.33 0.62
CA LEU A 325 4.13 -5.96 0.85
C LEU A 325 5.07 -5.46 -0.25
N MET A 326 5.63 -6.35 -1.06
CA MET A 326 6.57 -6.00 -2.12
C MET A 326 5.92 -5.15 -3.22
N THR A 327 4.66 -5.42 -3.57
CA THR A 327 3.95 -4.74 -4.66
C THR A 327 2.78 -3.90 -4.19
N SER A 328 2.25 -4.14 -2.97
CA SER A 328 1.12 -3.41 -2.44
C SER A 328 1.49 -1.97 -2.05
N ARG A 329 0.50 -1.09 -2.11
CA ARG A 329 0.59 0.31 -1.65
C ARG A 329 -0.11 0.54 -0.32
N CYS A 330 -1.06 -0.33 0.00
CA CYS A 330 -1.76 -0.31 1.27
C CYS A 330 -2.00 -1.74 1.76
N SER A 331 -1.75 -1.99 3.02
CA SER A 331 -1.98 -3.27 3.68
C SER A 331 -2.98 -3.09 4.80
N ILE A 332 -4.08 -3.84 4.72
CA ILE A 332 -5.16 -3.77 5.69
C ILE A 332 -5.01 -4.95 6.65
N MET A 333 -4.90 -4.65 7.92
CA MET A 333 -4.98 -5.67 8.95
C MET A 333 -6.43 -6.05 9.22
N PRO A 334 -6.71 -7.29 9.57
CA PRO A 334 -8.00 -7.63 10.16
C PRO A 334 -8.18 -6.91 11.50
N GLU A 335 -9.40 -6.91 12.00
CA GLU A 335 -9.72 -6.29 13.27
C GLU A 335 -8.96 -6.97 14.42
N SER A 336 -8.33 -6.18 15.29
CA SER A 336 -7.63 -6.71 16.46
C SER A 336 -8.60 -7.29 17.49
N GLU A 337 -8.20 -8.39 18.13
CA GLU A 337 -8.93 -8.95 19.26
C GLU A 337 -8.70 -8.12 20.53
N LYS A 338 -9.59 -8.35 21.50
CA LYS A 338 -9.41 -7.74 22.81
C LYS A 338 -8.14 -8.29 23.47
N ASP A 339 -7.37 -7.41 24.09
CA ASP A 339 -6.14 -7.73 24.82
C ASP A 339 -4.90 -8.07 23.97
N GLU A 340 -4.95 -7.96 22.65
CA GLU A 340 -3.75 -8.06 21.82
C GLU A 340 -2.74 -6.96 22.12
N GLU A 341 -1.45 -7.22 21.93
CA GLU A 341 -0.35 -6.31 22.18
C GLU A 341 0.48 -6.08 20.92
N PHE A 342 0.81 -4.82 20.61
CA PHE A 342 1.68 -4.47 19.51
C PHE A 342 3.11 -5.02 19.64
N ASN A 343 3.65 -5.51 18.54
CA ASN A 343 5.07 -5.78 18.40
C ASN A 343 5.78 -4.53 17.84
N SER A 344 6.29 -3.68 18.72
CA SER A 344 6.94 -2.41 18.37
C SER A 344 8.12 -2.59 17.39
N LYS A 345 8.87 -3.70 17.51
CA LYS A 345 9.98 -4.02 16.60
C LYS A 345 9.48 -4.24 15.17
N ARG A 346 8.43 -5.06 14.98
CA ARG A 346 7.85 -5.34 13.66
C ARG A 346 7.23 -4.10 13.03
N ILE A 347 6.52 -3.28 13.82
CA ILE A 347 5.95 -2.03 13.33
C ILE A 347 7.06 -1.12 12.82
N LYS A 348 8.16 -0.94 13.56
CA LYS A 348 9.30 -0.14 13.14
C LYS A 348 9.95 -0.68 11.86
N THR A 349 10.06 -1.99 11.71
CA THR A 349 10.61 -2.63 10.50
C THR A 349 9.70 -2.40 9.28
N PHE A 350 8.38 -2.59 9.43
CA PHE A 350 7.45 -2.50 8.28
C PHE A 350 7.11 -1.07 7.88
N THR A 351 7.30 -0.10 8.78
CA THR A 351 7.08 1.33 8.49
C THR A 351 8.39 2.10 8.28
N GLY A 352 9.55 1.44 8.39
CA GLY A 352 10.87 2.02 8.17
C GLY A 352 11.31 2.01 6.71
N ASP A 353 12.49 2.59 6.47
CA ASP A 353 13.13 2.62 5.15
C ASP A 353 14.07 1.41 4.94
N ASP A 354 14.08 0.45 5.87
CA ASP A 354 14.93 -0.73 5.78
C ASP A 354 14.35 -1.76 4.80
N LYS A 355 15.24 -2.55 4.20
CA LYS A 355 14.82 -3.70 3.40
C LYS A 355 14.14 -4.74 4.28
N ILE A 356 13.02 -5.20 3.82
CA ILE A 356 12.27 -6.30 4.42
C ILE A 356 12.73 -7.60 3.76
N ARG A 357 12.95 -8.65 4.57
CA ARG A 357 13.21 -10.00 4.08
C ARG A 357 11.94 -10.82 4.08
N GLY A 358 11.67 -11.46 2.98
CA GLY A 358 10.53 -12.34 2.84
C GLY A 358 10.85 -13.53 1.94
N ARG A 359 10.05 -14.60 2.06
CA ARG A 359 10.22 -15.80 1.27
C ARG A 359 8.86 -16.37 0.86
N HIS A 360 8.66 -16.58 -0.43
CA HIS A 360 7.57 -17.42 -0.90
C HIS A 360 7.79 -18.89 -0.49
N LEU A 361 6.71 -19.64 -0.38
CA LEU A 361 6.82 -21.07 -0.10
C LEU A 361 7.72 -21.74 -1.16
N TYR A 362 8.73 -22.50 -0.70
CA TYR A 362 9.69 -23.22 -1.57
C TYR A 362 10.54 -22.35 -2.49
N LYS A 363 10.66 -21.03 -2.26
CA LYS A 363 11.56 -20.13 -2.99
C LYS A 363 12.70 -19.61 -2.09
N ASP A 364 13.72 -19.03 -2.70
CA ASP A 364 14.79 -18.34 -1.99
C ASP A 364 14.27 -17.06 -1.31
N GLU A 365 15.00 -16.60 -0.29
CA GLU A 365 14.70 -15.36 0.41
C GLU A 365 14.99 -14.16 -0.49
N VAL A 366 14.10 -13.18 -0.49
CA VAL A 366 14.21 -11.93 -1.26
C VAL A 366 14.20 -10.74 -0.32
N GLU A 367 15.10 -9.80 -0.54
CA GLU A 367 15.12 -8.50 0.12
C GLU A 367 14.50 -7.44 -0.78
N PHE A 368 13.56 -6.66 -0.24
CA PHE A 368 12.89 -5.61 -0.99
C PHE A 368 12.52 -4.42 -0.10
N TYR A 369 12.32 -3.25 -0.74
CA TYR A 369 11.70 -2.09 -0.09
C TYR A 369 10.19 -2.18 -0.26
N THR A 370 9.47 -1.98 0.85
CA THR A 370 8.00 -1.87 0.79
C THR A 370 7.56 -0.49 0.30
N GLN A 371 6.39 -0.44 -0.34
CA GLN A 371 5.65 0.80 -0.61
C GLN A 371 4.32 0.83 0.15
N SER A 372 4.10 -0.18 0.99
CA SER A 372 2.83 -0.42 1.64
C SER A 372 2.67 0.37 2.93
N LYS A 373 1.59 1.11 3.04
CA LYS A 373 1.12 1.74 4.28
C LYS A 373 0.21 0.78 5.00
N ILE A 374 0.29 0.75 6.32
CA ILE A 374 -0.44 -0.22 7.14
C ILE A 374 -1.63 0.44 7.81
N VAL A 375 -2.81 -0.13 7.59
CA VAL A 375 -4.07 0.32 8.18
C VAL A 375 -4.63 -0.79 9.07
N LEU A 376 -4.98 -0.44 10.30
CA LEU A 376 -5.64 -1.29 11.28
C LEU A 376 -7.04 -0.74 11.56
N PRO A 377 -8.10 -1.21 10.89
CA PRO A 377 -9.47 -0.93 11.30
C PRO A 377 -9.81 -1.80 12.52
N THR A 378 -10.19 -1.20 13.63
CA THR A 378 -10.44 -1.95 14.86
C THR A 378 -11.49 -1.30 15.76
N ASN A 379 -12.18 -2.14 16.55
CA ASN A 379 -13.01 -1.74 17.67
C ASN A 379 -12.24 -1.83 18.99
N TRP A 380 -11.13 -2.58 19.03
CA TRP A 380 -10.30 -2.76 20.22
C TRP A 380 -8.88 -2.25 19.95
N LYS A 381 -8.46 -1.23 20.68
CA LYS A 381 -7.10 -0.69 20.58
C LYS A 381 -6.11 -1.70 21.18
N PRO A 382 -5.10 -2.20 20.42
CA PRO A 382 -4.09 -3.13 20.95
C PRO A 382 -3.28 -2.50 22.09
N LYS A 383 -2.83 -3.29 23.05
CA LYS A 383 -2.04 -2.82 24.19
C LYS A 383 -0.68 -2.29 23.76
N ILE A 384 -0.24 -1.21 24.44
CA ILE A 384 1.10 -0.63 24.30
C ILE A 384 1.89 -0.95 25.57
N LYS A 385 2.85 -1.88 25.49
CA LYS A 385 3.62 -2.30 26.69
C LYS A 385 4.71 -1.29 27.07
N ASN A 386 5.36 -0.66 26.09
CA ASN A 386 6.49 0.24 26.33
C ASN A 386 6.19 1.66 25.86
N LEU A 387 5.76 2.49 26.78
CA LEU A 387 5.48 3.91 26.55
C LEU A 387 6.76 4.78 26.46
N ASP A 388 7.95 4.22 26.72
CA ASP A 388 9.23 4.91 26.54
C ASP A 388 9.78 4.82 25.10
N ASP A 389 9.25 3.90 24.28
CA ASP A 389 9.68 3.75 22.90
C ASP A 389 9.08 4.86 22.02
N LYS A 390 9.63 6.06 22.12
CA LYS A 390 9.18 7.23 21.36
C LYS A 390 9.17 6.94 19.86
N ALA A 391 10.19 6.25 19.34
CA ALA A 391 10.26 5.89 17.92
C ALA A 391 9.12 4.98 17.46
N PHE A 392 8.54 4.20 18.35
CA PHE A 392 7.32 3.43 18.09
C PHE A 392 6.06 4.31 18.25
N LEU A 393 5.97 5.11 19.33
CA LEU A 393 4.80 5.95 19.58
C LEU A 393 4.59 7.00 18.49
N ASP A 394 5.66 7.58 17.95
CA ASP A 394 5.62 8.54 16.85
C ASP A 394 5.08 7.94 15.53
N ARG A 395 5.05 6.60 15.44
CA ARG A 395 4.49 5.88 14.28
C ARG A 395 3.00 5.59 14.41
N LEU A 396 2.40 5.84 15.56
CA LEU A 396 0.98 5.58 15.77
C LEU A 396 0.15 6.80 15.37
N LYS A 397 -0.76 6.62 14.42
CA LYS A 397 -1.79 7.62 14.09
C LYS A 397 -3.16 7.02 14.35
N LEU A 398 -3.84 7.53 15.36
CA LEU A 398 -5.18 7.10 15.74
C LEU A 398 -6.22 8.01 15.10
N ILE A 399 -7.09 7.45 14.29
CA ILE A 399 -8.17 8.14 13.59
C ILE A 399 -9.50 7.69 14.21
N PRO A 400 -10.15 8.54 15.03
CA PRO A 400 -11.40 8.18 15.67
C PRO A 400 -12.57 8.32 14.67
N PHE A 401 -13.36 7.25 14.54
CA PHE A 401 -14.64 7.18 13.82
C PHE A 401 -15.77 7.18 14.84
N ASN A 402 -16.17 8.35 15.28
CA ASN A 402 -17.12 8.54 16.38
C ASN A 402 -18.58 8.50 15.91
N HIS A 403 -18.83 8.78 14.63
CA HIS A 403 -20.18 8.74 14.07
C HIS A 403 -20.77 7.32 14.18
N ARG A 404 -22.02 7.23 14.55
CA ARG A 404 -22.75 5.96 14.65
C ARG A 404 -23.99 5.97 13.77
N PHE A 405 -23.96 5.20 12.71
CA PHE A 405 -25.12 5.00 11.84
C PHE A 405 -26.20 4.15 12.52
N LYS A 406 -27.45 4.42 12.20
CA LYS A 406 -28.57 3.60 12.72
C LYS A 406 -28.54 2.21 12.10
N LYS A 407 -28.76 1.18 12.93
CA LYS A 407 -28.71 -0.23 12.48
C LYS A 407 -29.81 -0.57 11.46
N ASP A 408 -30.99 0.02 11.63
CA ASP A 408 -32.19 -0.28 10.84
C ASP A 408 -32.48 0.80 9.77
N ASP A 409 -31.46 1.56 9.37
CA ASP A 409 -31.55 2.57 8.31
C ASP A 409 -31.35 1.91 6.93
N GLU A 410 -32.46 1.48 6.32
CA GLU A 410 -32.42 0.85 4.99
C GLU A 410 -32.05 1.85 3.88
N GLU A 411 -32.40 3.12 4.01
CA GLU A 411 -32.04 4.17 3.04
C GLU A 411 -30.54 4.45 3.11
N GLY A 412 -29.97 4.58 4.30
CA GLY A 412 -28.53 4.73 4.50
C GLY A 412 -27.74 3.54 3.96
N LYS A 413 -28.20 2.30 4.19
CA LYS A 413 -27.60 1.10 3.61
C LYS A 413 -27.63 1.11 2.08
N ALA A 414 -28.78 1.50 1.49
CA ALA A 414 -28.94 1.63 0.03
C ALA A 414 -28.01 2.72 -0.53
N LYS A 415 -27.91 3.89 0.15
CA LYS A 415 -26.97 4.98 -0.19
C LYS A 415 -25.53 4.46 -0.20
N VAL A 416 -25.09 3.81 0.86
CA VAL A 416 -23.72 3.25 0.96
C VAL A 416 -23.46 2.21 -0.14
N LYS A 417 -24.42 1.32 -0.42
CA LYS A 417 -24.30 0.34 -1.50
C LYS A 417 -24.17 1.02 -2.87
N ASN A 418 -24.95 2.07 -3.12
CA ASN A 418 -24.86 2.87 -4.33
C ASN A 418 -23.49 3.54 -4.46
N LEU A 419 -22.94 4.11 -3.38
CA LEU A 419 -21.60 4.69 -3.38
C LEU A 419 -20.51 3.65 -3.70
N GLN A 420 -20.64 2.44 -3.16
CA GLN A 420 -19.69 1.33 -3.40
C GLN A 420 -19.72 0.77 -4.83
N THR A 421 -20.78 1.02 -5.58
CA THR A 421 -20.94 0.46 -6.95
C THR A 421 -20.84 1.51 -8.04
N ASN A 422 -21.47 2.66 -7.85
CA ASN A 422 -21.67 3.65 -8.91
C ASN A 422 -20.81 4.92 -8.77
N PHE A 423 -20.06 5.07 -7.65
CA PHE A 423 -19.25 6.26 -7.36
C PHE A 423 -17.74 5.96 -7.27
N LEU A 424 -17.28 4.81 -7.74
CA LEU A 424 -15.86 4.44 -7.62
C LEU A 424 -14.95 5.43 -8.35
N ASN A 425 -15.33 5.89 -9.54
CA ASN A 425 -14.57 6.90 -10.30
C ASN A 425 -14.56 8.26 -9.59
N ASP A 426 -15.68 8.61 -8.93
CA ASP A 426 -15.81 9.86 -8.21
C ASP A 426 -14.92 9.86 -6.95
N PHE A 427 -14.95 8.79 -6.16
CA PHE A 427 -14.04 8.60 -5.04
C PHE A 427 -12.57 8.52 -5.48
N PHE A 428 -12.29 7.84 -6.59
CA PHE A 428 -10.93 7.79 -7.14
C PHE A 428 -10.42 9.21 -7.46
N SER A 429 -11.25 10.02 -8.14
CA SER A 429 -10.90 11.40 -8.47
C SER A 429 -10.70 12.26 -7.22
N TYR A 430 -11.57 12.11 -6.22
CA TYR A 430 -11.46 12.78 -4.92
C TYR A 430 -10.16 12.42 -4.18
N PHE A 431 -9.76 11.14 -4.20
CA PHE A 431 -8.50 10.70 -3.59
C PHE A 431 -7.28 11.10 -4.42
N CYS A 432 -7.40 11.24 -5.75
CA CYS A 432 -6.33 11.79 -6.59
C CYS A 432 -6.04 13.26 -6.21
N GLU A 433 -7.06 14.08 -5.96
CA GLU A 433 -6.86 15.44 -5.42
C GLU A 433 -6.14 15.38 -4.06
N GLY A 434 -6.55 14.45 -3.18
CA GLY A 434 -5.89 14.22 -1.89
C GLY A 434 -4.42 13.83 -2.04
N ALA A 435 -4.09 12.98 -3.02
CA ALA A 435 -2.70 12.62 -3.34
C ALA A 435 -1.88 13.83 -3.78
N GLN A 436 -2.44 14.67 -4.65
CA GLN A 436 -1.78 15.90 -5.09
C GLN A 436 -1.51 16.85 -3.92
N MET A 437 -2.49 17.03 -3.01
CA MET A 437 -2.30 17.83 -1.79
C MET A 437 -1.17 17.26 -0.91
N PHE A 438 -1.17 15.94 -0.66
CA PHE A 438 -0.12 15.29 0.11
C PHE A 438 1.26 15.46 -0.53
N ILE A 439 1.37 15.23 -1.84
CA ILE A 439 2.64 15.31 -2.57
C ILE A 439 3.21 16.74 -2.51
N LYS A 440 2.33 17.75 -2.55
CA LYS A 440 2.71 19.17 -2.44
C LYS A 440 3.18 19.52 -1.02
N ASP A 441 2.40 19.13 -0.01
CA ASP A 441 2.65 19.52 1.38
C ASP A 441 3.68 18.62 2.07
N LYS A 442 3.82 17.36 1.62
CA LYS A 442 4.63 16.28 2.22
C LYS A 442 4.33 16.05 3.70
N ASP A 443 3.07 16.26 4.09
CA ASP A 443 2.67 16.28 5.49
C ASP A 443 1.26 15.73 5.69
N LEU A 444 1.13 14.83 6.69
CA LEU A 444 -0.12 14.30 7.21
C LEU A 444 -0.26 14.69 8.68
N LYS A 445 -0.42 16.00 8.94
CA LYS A 445 -0.61 16.51 10.30
C LYS A 445 -1.93 16.00 10.88
N PRO A 446 -1.88 15.29 12.02
CA PRO A 446 -3.10 14.86 12.69
C PRO A 446 -3.91 16.06 13.17
N THR A 447 -5.23 15.94 13.17
CA THR A 447 -6.14 16.95 13.73
C THR A 447 -6.04 16.97 15.26
N LYS A 448 -6.58 18.02 15.88
CA LYS A 448 -6.59 18.13 17.36
C LYS A 448 -7.26 16.93 18.03
N ASP A 449 -8.39 16.49 17.52
CA ASP A 449 -9.11 15.32 18.02
C ASP A 449 -8.30 14.02 17.92
N MET A 450 -7.55 13.85 16.84
CA MET A 450 -6.68 12.68 16.67
C MET A 450 -5.54 12.68 17.68
N ILE A 451 -4.97 13.87 17.98
CA ILE A 451 -3.94 14.03 19.01
C ILE A 451 -4.50 13.70 20.39
N ILE A 452 -5.70 14.23 20.71
CA ILE A 452 -6.38 13.94 21.99
C ILE A 452 -6.64 12.44 22.11
N ALA A 453 -7.24 11.82 21.11
CA ALA A 453 -7.56 10.39 21.11
C ALA A 453 -6.30 9.50 21.24
N LEU A 454 -5.19 9.89 20.61
CA LEU A 454 -3.92 9.18 20.75
C LEU A 454 -3.33 9.32 22.17
N ASN A 455 -3.39 10.53 22.74
CA ASN A 455 -2.93 10.77 24.13
C ASN A 455 -3.76 9.98 25.15
N GLU A 456 -5.08 9.95 25.00
CA GLU A 456 -5.96 9.12 25.82
C GLU A 456 -5.59 7.64 25.71
N TYR A 457 -5.42 7.15 24.47
CA TYR A 457 -5.01 5.77 24.25
C TYR A 457 -3.66 5.42 24.89
N GLN A 458 -2.68 6.34 24.85
CA GLN A 458 -1.40 6.14 25.53
C GLN A 458 -1.57 6.15 27.05
N ASN A 459 -2.42 7.03 27.58
CA ASN A 459 -2.73 7.08 29.00
C ASN A 459 -3.44 5.83 29.50
N ASP A 460 -4.43 5.31 28.73
CA ASP A 460 -5.13 4.06 29.04
C ASP A 460 -4.19 2.85 29.14
N ASN A 461 -3.02 2.92 28.51
CA ASN A 461 -1.97 1.89 28.57
C ASN A 461 -0.94 2.13 29.69
N ASN A 462 -1.13 3.14 30.50
CA ASN A 462 -0.20 3.46 31.58
C ASN A 462 -0.53 2.72 32.89
N TYR A 463 -0.55 1.41 32.81
CA TYR A 463 -0.90 0.52 33.94
C TYR A 463 -0.11 0.79 35.23
N ILE A 464 1.11 1.31 35.12
CA ILE A 464 1.92 1.65 36.28
C ILE A 464 1.42 2.91 36.99
N SER A 465 1.06 3.94 36.20
CA SER A 465 0.44 5.15 36.75
C SER A 465 -0.88 4.82 37.45
N ASP A 466 -1.72 3.99 36.83
CA ASP A 466 -3.01 3.60 37.39
C ASP A 466 -2.84 2.77 38.64
N PHE A 467 -1.91 1.81 38.64
CA PHE A 467 -1.57 1.03 39.81
C PHE A 467 -1.10 1.94 40.98
N ILE A 468 -0.20 2.89 40.68
CA ILE A 468 0.29 3.82 41.69
C ILE A 468 -0.85 4.70 42.22
N ASN A 469 -1.64 5.29 41.36
CA ASN A 469 -2.74 6.18 41.74
C ASN A 469 -3.87 5.45 42.49
N THR A 470 -4.05 4.15 42.21
CA THR A 470 -5.07 3.32 42.90
C THR A 470 -4.65 2.90 44.30
N TYR A 471 -3.35 2.66 44.50
CA TYR A 471 -2.90 2.05 45.76
C TYR A 471 -2.01 2.93 46.62
N TYR A 472 -1.48 4.04 46.09
CA TYR A 472 -0.49 4.86 46.78
C TYR A 472 -0.77 6.35 46.63
N ILE A 473 -0.59 7.08 47.72
CA ILE A 473 -0.58 8.55 47.75
C ILE A 473 0.85 9.00 47.50
N LYS A 474 1.05 9.80 46.44
CA LYS A 474 2.35 10.39 46.11
C LYS A 474 2.71 11.45 47.11
N ILE A 475 3.96 11.47 47.57
CA ILE A 475 4.52 12.47 48.47
C ILE A 475 5.75 13.05 47.79
N THR A 476 5.86 14.36 47.80
CA THR A 476 7.05 15.04 47.26
C THR A 476 8.24 14.91 48.19
N GLN A 477 9.46 15.15 47.70
CA GLN A 477 10.68 15.11 48.53
C GLN A 477 10.62 16.17 49.63
N ASP A 478 10.06 17.34 49.36
CA ASP A 478 9.95 18.45 50.33
C ASP A 478 8.94 18.13 51.42
N GLU A 479 7.79 17.58 51.09
CA GLU A 479 6.81 17.07 52.06
C GLU A 479 7.41 15.98 52.94
N TYR A 480 8.16 15.03 52.33
CA TYR A 480 8.84 14.00 53.11
C TYR A 480 9.90 14.57 54.06
N ASN A 481 10.68 15.55 53.62
CA ASN A 481 11.73 16.18 54.42
C ASN A 481 11.15 16.98 55.59
N SER A 482 10.01 17.64 55.37
CA SER A 482 9.31 18.43 56.40
C SER A 482 8.53 17.58 57.41
N THR A 483 8.29 16.31 57.13
CA THR A 483 7.58 15.37 58.02
C THR A 483 8.44 14.99 59.23
N HIS A 484 7.83 14.87 60.41
CA HIS A 484 8.51 14.45 61.62
C HIS A 484 9.11 13.04 61.48
N ASN A 485 10.26 12.78 62.10
CA ASN A 485 11.01 11.54 61.94
C ASN A 485 10.21 10.26 62.29
N SER A 486 9.27 10.32 63.22
CA SER A 486 8.39 9.20 63.57
C SER A 486 7.42 8.82 62.45
N GLU A 487 7.00 9.78 61.64
CA GLU A 487 6.06 9.56 60.52
C GLU A 487 6.75 9.23 59.21
N LYS A 488 8.04 9.53 59.08
CA LYS A 488 8.83 9.20 57.87
C LYS A 488 8.82 7.70 57.55
N ILE A 489 8.66 6.85 58.54
CA ILE A 489 8.56 5.39 58.36
C ILE A 489 7.29 5.03 57.59
N ASN A 490 6.18 5.74 57.86
CA ASN A 490 4.87 5.50 57.19
C ASN A 490 4.81 6.14 55.78
N ASN A 491 5.69 7.08 55.49
CA ASN A 491 5.75 7.83 54.26
C ASN A 491 6.74 7.23 53.23
N ARG A 492 7.21 6.00 53.45
CA ARG A 492 8.11 5.27 52.56
C ARG A 492 7.77 3.79 52.52
N ILE A 493 7.80 3.20 51.32
CA ILE A 493 7.52 1.77 51.11
C ILE A 493 8.70 1.15 50.35
N ARG A 494 9.14 -0.04 50.76
CA ARG A 494 10.21 -0.77 50.06
C ARG A 494 9.82 -1.01 48.61
N LYS A 495 10.78 -0.84 47.69
CA LYS A 495 10.59 -1.12 46.27
C LYS A 495 10.09 -2.54 46.01
N SER A 496 10.67 -3.54 46.70
CA SER A 496 10.25 -4.96 46.59
C SER A 496 8.79 -5.17 46.97
N THR A 497 8.29 -4.51 48.02
CA THR A 497 6.91 -4.63 48.49
C THR A 497 5.91 -4.10 47.47
N ILE A 498 6.24 -2.98 46.81
CA ILE A 498 5.39 -2.41 45.77
C ILE A 498 5.37 -3.34 44.53
N TYR A 499 6.53 -3.88 44.15
CA TYR A 499 6.62 -4.84 43.04
C TYR A 499 5.89 -6.15 43.32
N GLU A 500 5.99 -6.72 44.51
CA GLU A 500 5.25 -7.92 44.92
C GLU A 500 3.73 -7.70 44.82
N LYS A 501 3.23 -6.55 45.26
CA LYS A 501 1.81 -6.19 45.16
C LYS A 501 1.39 -6.08 43.69
N TYR A 502 2.18 -5.42 42.84
CA TYR A 502 1.95 -5.30 41.39
C TYR A 502 1.94 -6.65 40.72
N SER A 503 2.94 -7.50 40.97
CA SER A 503 3.07 -8.81 40.31
C SER A 503 1.96 -9.79 40.70
N LYS A 504 1.35 -9.66 41.86
CA LYS A 504 0.19 -10.45 42.30
C LYS A 504 -1.13 -10.02 41.63
N LEU A 505 -1.23 -8.76 41.24
CA LEU A 505 -2.44 -8.16 40.70
C LEU A 505 -2.46 -8.17 39.13
N THR A 506 -1.33 -8.47 38.50
CA THR A 506 -1.15 -8.39 37.07
C THR A 506 -0.88 -9.78 36.49
N ASN A 507 -1.63 -10.17 35.44
CA ASN A 507 -1.46 -11.49 34.81
C ASN A 507 -0.14 -11.65 34.02
N ASP A 508 0.42 -10.54 33.49
CA ASP A 508 1.72 -10.49 32.79
C ASP A 508 2.55 -9.33 33.33
N PRO A 509 3.16 -9.48 34.52
CA PRO A 509 3.89 -8.39 35.14
C PRO A 509 5.19 -8.04 34.38
N LEU A 510 5.52 -6.74 34.35
CA LEU A 510 6.86 -6.29 33.94
C LEU A 510 7.92 -6.96 34.80
N THR A 511 9.14 -7.11 34.31
CA THR A 511 10.27 -7.49 35.17
C THR A 511 10.48 -6.46 36.26
N ALA A 512 11.04 -6.84 37.41
CA ALA A 512 11.28 -5.91 38.51
C ALA A 512 12.10 -4.68 38.08
N ARG A 513 13.04 -4.85 37.14
CA ARG A 513 13.87 -3.75 36.62
C ARG A 513 13.03 -2.77 35.80
N GLU A 514 12.20 -3.27 34.90
CA GLU A 514 11.31 -2.44 34.08
C GLU A 514 10.27 -1.73 34.95
N PHE A 515 9.63 -2.47 35.85
CA PHE A 515 8.66 -1.92 36.79
C PHE A 515 9.23 -0.76 37.60
N HIS A 516 10.42 -0.93 38.20
CA HIS A 516 11.04 0.12 39.00
C HIS A 516 11.48 1.32 38.16
N LYS A 517 11.91 1.10 36.93
CA LYS A 517 12.19 2.18 35.97
C LYS A 517 10.94 3.02 35.68
N GLU A 518 9.81 2.38 35.49
CA GLU A 518 8.54 3.08 35.26
C GLU A 518 8.02 3.77 36.51
N CYS A 519 8.05 3.09 37.66
CA CYS A 519 7.65 3.69 38.95
C CYS A 519 8.46 4.95 39.32
N GLY A 520 9.74 4.98 38.95
CA GLY A 520 10.60 6.14 39.17
C GLY A 520 10.17 7.41 38.45
N LYS A 521 9.28 7.31 37.46
CA LYS A 521 8.67 8.49 36.82
C LYS A 521 7.57 9.13 37.66
N TYR A 522 6.98 8.39 38.58
CA TYR A 522 5.81 8.79 39.39
C TYR A 522 6.10 8.92 40.88
N LEU A 523 7.06 8.17 41.36
CA LEU A 523 7.43 8.12 42.79
C LEU A 523 8.89 8.46 42.98
N THR A 524 9.16 9.31 43.97
CA THR A 524 10.54 9.69 44.33
C THR A 524 11.26 8.53 45.01
N GLU A 525 12.47 8.21 44.57
CA GLU A 525 13.31 7.16 45.15
C GLU A 525 14.09 7.64 46.34
N LEU A 526 14.18 6.81 47.39
CA LEU A 526 14.96 7.05 48.58
C LEU A 526 15.90 5.86 48.83
N LYS A 527 17.21 6.14 48.98
CA LYS A 527 18.21 5.16 49.40
C LYS A 527 18.61 5.44 50.84
N THR A 528 18.49 4.44 51.70
CA THR A 528 18.90 4.56 53.09
C THR A 528 20.38 4.25 53.29
N SER A 529 20.97 4.66 54.44
CA SER A 529 22.37 4.37 54.76
C SER A 529 22.72 2.88 54.79
N GLY A 530 21.73 2.00 55.01
CA GLY A 530 21.87 0.56 54.91
C GLY A 530 21.69 -0.02 53.49
N GLY A 531 21.66 0.81 52.42
CA GLY A 531 21.57 0.37 51.02
C GLY A 531 20.19 -0.07 50.59
N VAL A 532 19.17 -0.04 51.44
CA VAL A 532 17.80 -0.45 51.08
C VAL A 532 17.12 0.68 50.32
N MET A 533 16.46 0.28 49.23
CA MET A 533 15.74 1.21 48.33
C MET A 533 14.25 1.26 48.66
N PHE A 534 13.72 2.48 48.74
CA PHE A 534 12.31 2.79 48.99
C PHE A 534 11.77 3.73 47.94
N TYR A 535 10.42 3.77 47.82
CA TYR A 535 9.70 4.90 47.24
C TYR A 535 9.07 5.75 48.36
N ILE A 536 9.04 7.05 48.14
CA ILE A 536 8.36 8.01 49.03
C ILE A 536 6.88 8.04 48.62
N CYS A 537 6.04 7.38 49.41
CA CYS A 537 4.59 7.30 49.18
C CYS A 537 3.90 6.70 50.43
N LYS A 538 2.57 6.90 50.53
CA LYS A 538 1.71 6.27 51.55
C LYS A 538 0.84 5.19 50.89
N ASP A 539 0.59 4.08 51.58
CA ASP A 539 -0.39 3.07 51.17
C ASP A 539 -1.79 3.56 51.52
N MET A 540 -2.68 3.71 50.51
CA MET A 540 -4.05 4.20 50.71
C MET A 540 -4.84 3.34 51.70
N ASN A 541 -4.63 2.02 51.67
CA ASN A 541 -5.32 1.11 52.58
C ASN A 541 -4.94 1.30 54.08
N LYS A 542 -3.79 1.93 54.35
CA LYS A 542 -3.36 2.23 55.69
C LYS A 542 -3.86 3.59 56.20
N VAL A 543 -4.20 4.49 55.28
CA VAL A 543 -4.73 5.83 55.63
C VAL A 543 -6.19 5.73 56.07
N VAL A 544 -6.99 4.91 55.37
CA VAL A 544 -8.42 4.71 55.71
C VAL A 544 -8.64 4.07 57.08
N VAL A 545 -7.67 3.31 57.61
CA VAL A 545 -7.80 2.68 58.93
C VAL A 545 -7.54 3.66 60.07
N ASN A 546 -6.81 4.75 59.82
CA ASN A 546 -6.50 5.74 60.85
C ASN A 546 -7.59 6.82 61.02
N ASP A 547 -8.45 7.02 60.01
CA ASP A 547 -9.55 8.03 60.07
C ASP A 547 -10.86 7.48 60.66
N VAL A 548 -10.92 6.21 61.06
CA VAL A 548 -12.12 5.57 61.65
C VAL A 548 -12.05 5.44 63.19
N VAL A 549 -11.03 5.98 63.83
CA VAL A 549 -10.91 5.95 65.30
C VAL A 549 -10.89 7.36 65.86
N GLU A 550 -12.03 8.03 65.85
CA GLU A 550 -12.44 9.01 66.87
C GLU A 550 -13.95 9.26 66.75
N THR A 551 -14.74 8.38 67.33
CA THR A 551 -16.03 8.81 67.86
C THR A 551 -15.88 8.98 69.36
N PRO A 552 -16.06 10.18 69.93
CA PRO A 552 -16.07 10.33 71.38
C PRO A 552 -17.37 9.73 71.92
N ASN A 553 -17.19 8.79 72.82
CA ASN A 553 -18.18 8.50 73.86
C ASN A 553 -18.40 9.76 74.70
N THR A 554 -19.58 10.32 74.74
CA THR A 554 -20.16 11.05 75.85
C THR A 554 -21.67 10.94 75.79
N LEU A 555 -22.24 10.20 76.68
CA LEU A 555 -22.86 10.68 77.97
C LEU A 555 -24.35 11.06 77.80
N ASN A 556 -25.09 10.29 78.60
CA ASN A 556 -26.38 10.48 79.21
C ASN A 556 -27.62 10.19 78.39
#